data_f55d69ce92265d5415e0c2625d85bf9c
#
_entry.id   f55d69ce92265d5415e0c2625d85bf9c
#
_cell.length_a   1.000
_cell.length_b   1.000
_cell.length_c   1.000
_cell.angle_alpha   90.00
_cell.angle_beta   90.00
_cell.angle_gamma   90.00
#
_symmetry.space_group_name_H-M   'P 1'
#
loop_
_entity.id
_entity.type
_entity.pdbx_description
1 polymer ?
#
loop_
_entity_poly.entity_id
_entity_poly.type
_entity_poly.pdbx_seq_one_letter_code
_entity_poly.pdbx_strand_id
1 'polypeptide(L)'
;SGGEPTARKDLEELVNHASKIGLYTNLITSGVLINENRLKKLYDAGLDHVQVSIQDTDPNNSEKIAGFKGHQKKIETCGLIRKVGLPLTVNAVMHRQNLHNLKNMIELAVELDAERLEVAQVQYYGWALKNQTAFLPTREQLDKATIIVEEARI
;
A
#
# COMPACT_ATOMS: atom_id res chain seq x y z
N SER A 1 4.67 1.96 11.14
CA SER A 1 3.23 1.94 10.85
C SER A 1 2.46 2.59 12.00
N GLY A 2 1.14 2.66 11.90
CA GLY A 2 0.28 3.31 12.89
C GLY A 2 0.08 4.80 12.59
N GLY A 3 -1.16 5.21 12.23
CA GLY A 3 -1.42 6.51 11.65
C GLY A 3 -0.68 6.69 10.32
N GLU A 4 -0.12 7.88 10.09
CA GLU A 4 0.75 8.15 8.94
C GLU A 4 2.18 8.43 9.44
N PRO A 5 3.12 7.49 9.31
CA PRO A 5 4.48 7.64 9.83
C PRO A 5 5.21 8.86 9.27
N THR A 6 4.92 9.21 8.01
CA THR A 6 5.56 10.34 7.35
C THR A 6 5.10 11.71 7.86
N ALA A 7 4.09 11.76 8.74
CA ALA A 7 3.74 12.97 9.49
C ALA A 7 4.72 13.27 10.63
N ARG A 8 5.53 12.27 11.07
CA ARG A 8 6.56 12.46 12.10
C ARG A 8 7.73 13.28 11.56
N LYS A 9 8.28 14.16 12.41
CA LYS A 9 9.44 14.98 12.07
C LYS A 9 10.77 14.25 12.30
N ASP A 10 10.77 13.24 13.17
CA ASP A 10 11.93 12.45 13.60
C ASP A 10 12.01 11.06 12.92
N LEU A 11 11.26 10.84 11.83
CA LEU A 11 11.19 9.54 11.17
C LEU A 11 12.57 9.07 10.67
N GLU A 12 13.34 9.97 10.09
CA GLU A 12 14.68 9.70 9.57
C GLU A 12 15.66 9.30 10.68
N GLU A 13 15.55 9.92 11.87
CA GLU A 13 16.34 9.57 13.04
C GLU A 13 16.00 8.17 13.56
N LEU A 14 14.71 7.82 13.60
CA LEU A 14 14.25 6.50 14.01
C LEU A 14 14.74 5.40 13.06
N VAL A 15 14.65 5.64 11.73
CA VAL A 15 15.17 4.72 10.72
C VAL A 15 16.66 4.53 10.88
N ASN A 16 17.42 5.63 11.04
CA ASN A 16 18.88 5.57 11.22
C ASN A 16 19.26 4.79 12.47
N HIS A 17 18.56 5.01 13.59
CA HIS A 17 18.81 4.24 14.82
C HIS A 17 18.53 2.75 14.64
N ALA A 18 17.39 2.40 14.03
CA ALA A 18 17.02 1.01 13.77
C ALA A 18 18.05 0.31 12.87
N SER A 19 18.47 0.97 11.78
CA SER A 19 19.49 0.47 10.87
C SER A 19 20.83 0.24 11.56
N LYS A 20 21.28 1.19 12.40
CA LYS A 20 22.56 1.08 13.13
C LYS A 20 22.62 -0.11 14.10
N ILE A 21 21.49 -0.53 14.65
CA ILE A 21 21.41 -1.70 15.54
C ILE A 21 21.04 -2.99 14.80
N GLY A 22 21.07 -2.97 13.45
CA GLY A 22 20.87 -4.15 12.60
C GLY A 22 19.42 -4.59 12.43
N LEU A 23 18.43 -3.72 12.67
CA LEU A 23 17.04 -4.01 12.43
C LEU A 23 16.66 -3.75 10.97
N TYR A 24 15.92 -4.68 10.36
CA TYR A 24 15.27 -4.44 9.08
C TYR A 24 14.11 -3.47 9.24
N THR A 25 14.06 -2.46 8.38
CA THR A 25 13.08 -1.36 8.45
C THR A 25 12.14 -1.38 7.26
N ASN A 26 10.82 -1.42 7.53
CA ASN A 26 9.78 -1.31 6.52
C ASN A 26 8.87 -0.12 6.83
N LEU A 27 8.83 0.86 5.94
CA LEU A 27 7.95 2.02 6.06
C LEU A 27 6.60 1.73 5.39
N ILE A 28 5.55 1.59 6.20
CA ILE A 28 4.17 1.44 5.72
C ILE A 28 3.49 2.80 5.75
N THR A 29 3.08 3.30 4.59
CA THR A 29 2.59 4.69 4.43
C THR A 29 1.46 4.79 3.40
N SER A 30 0.67 5.85 3.49
CA SER A 30 -0.22 6.26 2.41
C SER A 30 0.53 6.86 1.21
N GLY A 31 1.77 7.31 1.40
CA GLY A 31 2.62 7.92 0.37
C GLY A 31 2.34 9.39 0.08
N VAL A 32 1.24 9.96 0.58
CA VAL A 32 0.81 11.32 0.16
C VAL A 32 1.66 12.47 0.71
N LEU A 33 2.37 12.26 1.82
CA LEU A 33 3.24 13.26 2.44
C LEU A 33 4.72 13.13 2.05
N ILE A 34 5.03 12.23 1.13
CA ILE A 34 6.40 11.94 0.70
C ILE A 34 6.74 12.73 -0.56
N ASN A 35 7.94 13.26 -0.60
CA ASN A 35 8.59 13.83 -1.79
C ASN A 35 9.96 13.16 -2.02
N GLU A 36 10.56 13.40 -3.18
CA GLU A 36 11.85 12.79 -3.57
C GLU A 36 12.97 13.09 -2.57
N ASN A 37 13.06 14.33 -2.08
CA ASN A 37 14.10 14.70 -1.12
C ASN A 37 13.96 13.92 0.20
N ARG A 38 12.73 13.73 0.68
CA ARG A 38 12.48 12.96 1.90
C ARG A 38 12.76 11.48 1.71
N LEU A 39 12.41 10.92 0.55
CA LEU A 39 12.77 9.53 0.22
C LEU A 39 14.27 9.32 0.20
N LYS A 40 15.04 10.24 -0.39
CA LYS A 40 16.51 10.18 -0.37
C LYS A 40 17.06 10.20 1.05
N LYS A 41 16.55 11.08 1.92
CA LYS A 41 16.97 11.12 3.33
C LYS A 41 16.66 9.83 4.08
N LEU A 42 15.52 9.20 3.82
CA LEU A 42 15.16 7.92 4.41
C LEU A 42 16.04 6.78 3.88
N TYR A 43 16.34 6.78 2.58
CA TYR A 43 17.30 5.85 1.98
C TYR A 43 18.68 5.98 2.60
N ASP A 44 19.21 7.21 2.70
CA ASP A 44 20.52 7.51 3.32
C ASP A 44 20.55 7.17 4.82
N ALA A 45 19.39 7.22 5.48
CA ALA A 45 19.24 6.81 6.88
C ALA A 45 19.24 5.28 7.06
N GLY A 46 19.20 4.51 5.96
CA GLY A 46 19.21 3.04 5.98
C GLY A 46 17.82 2.41 5.99
N LEU A 47 16.82 3.06 5.36
CA LEU A 47 15.52 2.44 5.13
C LEU A 47 15.66 1.30 4.12
N ASP A 48 15.14 0.11 4.47
CA ASP A 48 15.29 -1.09 3.65
C ASP A 48 14.12 -1.28 2.67
N HIS A 49 12.90 -0.85 3.04
CA HIS A 49 11.69 -1.16 2.28
C HIS A 49 10.59 -0.11 2.47
N VAL A 50 9.77 0.09 1.44
CA VAL A 50 8.56 0.92 1.52
C VAL A 50 7.34 0.15 1.04
N GLN A 51 6.27 0.22 1.83
CA GLN A 51 4.96 -0.33 1.50
C GLN A 51 3.96 0.81 1.35
N VAL A 52 3.34 0.92 0.17
CA VAL A 52 2.33 1.96 -0.11
C VAL A 52 0.94 1.33 -0.19
N SER A 53 0.00 1.92 0.54
CA SER A 53 -1.41 1.48 0.54
C SER A 53 -2.18 2.11 -0.61
N ILE A 54 -2.68 1.29 -1.55
CA ILE A 54 -3.55 1.69 -2.67
C ILE A 54 -4.89 1.00 -2.50
N GLN A 55 -5.99 1.77 -2.52
CA GLN A 55 -7.33 1.25 -2.21
C GLN A 55 -8.05 0.68 -3.43
N ASP A 56 -7.78 1.23 -4.62
CA ASP A 56 -8.36 0.81 -5.89
C ASP A 56 -7.52 1.36 -7.04
N THR A 57 -7.68 0.78 -8.23
CA THR A 57 -7.11 1.31 -9.49
C THR A 57 -7.96 2.43 -10.07
N ASP A 58 -9.27 2.43 -9.84
CA ASP A 58 -10.14 3.57 -10.17
C ASP A 58 -9.92 4.71 -9.17
N PRO A 59 -9.50 5.92 -9.63
CA PRO A 59 -9.20 7.03 -8.74
C PRO A 59 -10.39 7.45 -7.86
N ASN A 60 -11.60 7.46 -8.42
CA ASN A 60 -12.79 7.90 -7.68
C ASN A 60 -13.14 6.90 -6.57
N ASN A 61 -13.09 5.61 -6.86
CA ASN A 61 -13.35 4.59 -5.86
C ASN A 61 -12.24 4.55 -4.82
N SER A 62 -10.98 4.67 -5.24
CA SER A 62 -9.82 4.75 -4.35
C SER A 62 -9.94 5.90 -3.35
N GLU A 63 -10.29 7.10 -3.82
CA GLU A 63 -10.46 8.29 -2.98
C GLU A 63 -11.67 8.20 -2.06
N LYS A 64 -12.77 7.60 -2.54
CA LYS A 64 -13.95 7.32 -1.72
C LYS A 64 -13.63 6.37 -0.57
N ILE A 65 -12.89 5.29 -0.82
CA ILE A 65 -12.47 4.32 0.20
C ILE A 65 -11.48 4.96 1.17
N ALA A 66 -10.51 5.73 0.66
CA ALA A 66 -9.51 6.40 1.47
C ALA A 66 -10.07 7.54 2.33
N GLY A 67 -11.20 8.14 1.91
CA GLY A 67 -11.80 9.30 2.56
C GLY A 67 -11.10 10.63 2.26
N PHE A 68 -10.16 10.66 1.31
CA PHE A 68 -9.45 11.87 0.87
C PHE A 68 -8.96 11.74 -0.58
N LYS A 69 -8.71 12.89 -1.22
CA LYS A 69 -8.13 12.95 -2.57
C LYS A 69 -6.62 12.75 -2.51
N GLY A 70 -6.12 11.70 -3.14
CA GLY A 70 -4.69 11.40 -3.08
C GLY A 70 -4.24 10.22 -3.95
N HIS A 71 -5.12 9.66 -4.78
CA HIS A 71 -4.79 8.49 -5.60
C HIS A 71 -3.57 8.76 -6.51
N GLN A 72 -3.62 9.82 -7.30
CA GLN A 72 -2.54 10.19 -8.21
C GLN A 72 -1.21 10.40 -7.48
N LYS A 73 -1.25 11.05 -6.30
CA LYS A 73 -0.06 11.28 -5.48
C LYS A 73 0.57 9.98 -4.98
N LYS A 74 -0.23 8.96 -4.66
CA LYS A 74 0.27 7.64 -4.27
C LYS A 74 1.01 6.96 -5.42
N ILE A 75 0.43 7.00 -6.64
CA ILE A 75 1.06 6.45 -7.84
C ILE A 75 2.41 7.14 -8.13
N GLU A 76 2.44 8.48 -8.10
CA GLU A 76 3.69 9.24 -8.24
C GLU A 76 4.73 8.86 -7.20
N THR A 77 4.29 8.68 -5.95
CA THR A 77 5.19 8.29 -4.85
C THR A 77 5.76 6.89 -5.07
N CYS A 78 5.00 5.94 -5.59
CA CYS A 78 5.52 4.61 -5.97
C CYS A 78 6.65 4.74 -7.01
N GLY A 79 6.47 5.55 -8.05
CA GLY A 79 7.52 5.85 -9.03
C GLY A 79 8.77 6.50 -8.41
N LEU A 80 8.59 7.41 -7.45
CA LEU A 80 9.72 8.02 -6.73
C LEU A 80 10.48 7.01 -5.85
N ILE A 81 9.78 6.08 -5.20
CA ILE A 81 10.39 5.00 -4.40
C ILE A 81 11.31 4.15 -5.27
N ARG A 82 10.83 3.72 -6.45
CA ARG A 82 11.62 2.95 -7.41
C ARG A 82 12.81 3.76 -7.95
N LYS A 83 12.59 5.03 -8.29
CA LYS A 83 13.64 5.95 -8.77
C LYS A 83 14.80 6.11 -7.76
N VAL A 84 14.50 6.14 -6.47
CA VAL A 84 15.50 6.23 -5.39
C VAL A 84 16.22 4.90 -5.16
N GLY A 85 15.69 3.78 -5.67
CA GLY A 85 16.26 2.46 -5.53
C GLY A 85 15.78 1.68 -4.30
N LEU A 86 14.66 2.12 -3.69
CA LEU A 86 14.03 1.38 -2.59
C LEU A 86 13.10 0.29 -3.13
N PRO A 87 13.09 -0.90 -2.51
CA PRO A 87 12.10 -1.93 -2.76
C PRO A 87 10.69 -1.42 -2.46
N LEU A 88 9.74 -1.73 -3.35
CA LEU A 88 8.34 -1.32 -3.24
C LEU A 88 7.41 -2.51 -3.05
N THR A 89 6.58 -2.47 -2.01
CA THR A 89 5.37 -3.29 -1.91
C THR A 89 4.14 -2.42 -2.09
N VAL A 90 3.24 -2.82 -2.98
CA VAL A 90 1.88 -2.29 -3.03
C VAL A 90 1.00 -3.11 -2.10
N ASN A 91 0.31 -2.46 -1.15
CA ASN A 91 -0.66 -3.11 -0.28
C ASN A 91 -2.08 -2.72 -0.69
N ALA A 92 -2.91 -3.70 -0.98
CA ALA A 92 -4.31 -3.54 -1.35
C ALA A 92 -5.21 -4.33 -0.40
N VAL A 93 -5.95 -3.62 0.46
CA VAL A 93 -6.97 -4.24 1.31
C VAL A 93 -8.24 -4.39 0.48
N MET A 94 -8.56 -5.65 0.11
CA MET A 94 -9.67 -5.97 -0.76
C MET A 94 -10.95 -6.28 0.04
N HIS A 95 -12.06 -5.76 -0.45
CA HIS A 95 -13.39 -5.92 0.13
C HIS A 95 -14.48 -5.82 -0.96
N ARG A 96 -15.74 -5.94 -0.58
CA ARG A 96 -16.90 -5.91 -1.53
C ARG A 96 -16.84 -4.79 -2.57
N GLN A 97 -16.32 -3.61 -2.19
CA GLN A 97 -16.38 -2.40 -3.04
C GLN A 97 -15.24 -2.28 -4.06
N ASN A 98 -14.14 -3.05 -3.90
CA ASN A 98 -12.97 -2.97 -4.79
C ASN A 98 -12.49 -4.34 -5.31
N LEU A 99 -13.02 -5.45 -4.80
CA LEU A 99 -12.54 -6.80 -5.17
C LEU A 99 -12.74 -7.12 -6.67
N HIS A 100 -13.69 -6.46 -7.33
CA HIS A 100 -13.91 -6.59 -8.78
C HIS A 100 -12.74 -6.02 -9.61
N ASN A 101 -11.93 -5.14 -9.04
CA ASN A 101 -10.73 -4.55 -9.66
C ASN A 101 -9.42 -5.29 -9.32
N LEU A 102 -9.49 -6.49 -8.73
CA LEU A 102 -8.30 -7.23 -8.31
C LEU A 102 -7.31 -7.48 -9.47
N LYS A 103 -7.81 -7.84 -10.66
CA LYS A 103 -6.96 -8.04 -11.84
C LYS A 103 -6.22 -6.75 -12.21
N ASN A 104 -6.94 -5.63 -12.28
CA ASN A 104 -6.34 -4.33 -12.58
C ASN A 104 -5.31 -3.92 -11.51
N MET A 105 -5.54 -4.28 -10.23
CA MET A 105 -4.60 -4.03 -9.14
C MET A 105 -3.29 -4.81 -9.32
N ILE A 106 -3.37 -6.05 -9.81
CA ILE A 106 -2.19 -6.85 -10.15
C ILE A 106 -1.42 -6.20 -11.31
N GLU A 107 -2.13 -5.81 -12.37
CA GLU A 107 -1.55 -5.12 -13.52
C GLU A 107 -0.87 -3.79 -13.09
N LEU A 108 -1.53 -3.00 -12.26
CA LEU A 108 -0.96 -1.76 -11.71
C LEU A 108 0.33 -2.03 -10.90
N ALA A 109 0.37 -3.07 -10.09
CA ALA A 109 1.58 -3.41 -9.33
C ALA A 109 2.76 -3.77 -10.25
N VAL A 110 2.48 -4.45 -11.37
CA VAL A 110 3.49 -4.73 -12.42
C VAL A 110 3.94 -3.43 -13.10
N GLU A 111 3.01 -2.55 -13.49
CA GLU A 111 3.33 -1.25 -14.12
C GLU A 111 4.19 -0.36 -13.21
N LEU A 112 3.95 -0.42 -11.89
CA LEU A 112 4.72 0.31 -10.88
C LEU A 112 6.08 -0.33 -10.58
N ASP A 113 6.43 -1.44 -11.23
CA ASP A 113 7.64 -2.21 -10.94
C ASP A 113 7.75 -2.56 -9.44
N ALA A 114 6.63 -2.92 -8.82
CA ALA A 114 6.59 -3.32 -7.43
C ALA A 114 7.14 -4.76 -7.29
N GLU A 115 8.01 -4.97 -6.30
CA GLU A 115 8.55 -6.30 -6.01
C GLU A 115 7.50 -7.24 -5.42
N ARG A 116 6.46 -6.66 -4.82
CA ARG A 116 5.35 -7.42 -4.23
C ARG A 116 4.04 -6.65 -4.30
N LEU A 117 2.97 -7.37 -4.58
CA LEU A 117 1.61 -6.97 -4.27
C LEU A 117 1.10 -7.79 -3.08
N GLU A 118 0.77 -7.12 -1.99
CA GLU A 118 0.10 -7.71 -0.85
C GLU A 118 -1.42 -7.51 -0.98
N VAL A 119 -2.12 -8.60 -1.27
CA VAL A 119 -3.58 -8.63 -1.33
C VAL A 119 -4.09 -9.07 0.05
N ALA A 120 -4.57 -8.13 0.85
CA ALA A 120 -5.08 -8.39 2.18
C ALA A 120 -6.61 -8.38 2.22
N GLN A 121 -7.20 -9.09 3.16
CA GLN A 121 -8.63 -9.03 3.46
C GLN A 121 -8.89 -8.13 4.66
N VAL A 122 -10.07 -7.50 4.68
CA VAL A 122 -10.51 -6.72 5.84
C VAL A 122 -10.60 -7.61 7.08
N GLN A 123 -9.99 -7.17 8.15
CA GLN A 123 -10.14 -7.80 9.47
C GLN A 123 -11.35 -7.20 10.18
N TYR A 124 -12.34 -8.06 10.50
CA TYR A 124 -13.63 -7.63 11.04
C TYR A 124 -13.60 -7.45 12.57
N TYR A 125 -12.98 -6.36 13.03
CA TYR A 125 -13.11 -5.87 14.40
C TYR A 125 -13.25 -4.34 14.43
N GLY A 126 -13.63 -3.77 15.57
CA GLY A 126 -13.85 -2.33 15.69
C GLY A 126 -14.89 -1.80 14.70
N TRP A 127 -14.53 -0.80 13.93
CA TRP A 127 -15.39 -0.19 12.91
C TRP A 127 -15.70 -1.12 11.73
N ALA A 128 -14.77 -1.96 11.31
CA ALA A 128 -15.00 -2.92 10.24
C ALA A 128 -16.08 -3.96 10.63
N LEU A 129 -16.10 -4.39 11.89
CA LEU A 129 -17.14 -5.29 12.38
C LEU A 129 -18.52 -4.62 12.38
N LYS A 130 -18.61 -3.36 12.78
CA LYS A 130 -19.88 -2.59 12.77
C LYS A 130 -20.41 -2.35 11.36
N ASN A 131 -19.54 -2.34 10.35
CA ASN A 131 -19.86 -2.10 8.95
C ASN A 131 -19.66 -3.35 8.07
N GLN A 132 -19.65 -4.53 8.65
CA GLN A 132 -19.35 -5.78 7.97
C GLN A 132 -20.18 -5.99 6.70
N THR A 133 -21.46 -5.65 6.72
CA THR A 133 -22.35 -5.77 5.56
C THR A 133 -21.88 -4.98 4.33
N ALA A 134 -21.21 -3.84 4.56
CA ALA A 134 -20.68 -3.01 3.48
C ALA A 134 -19.35 -3.53 2.91
N PHE A 135 -18.58 -4.27 3.71
CA PHE A 135 -17.23 -4.71 3.34
C PHE A 135 -17.12 -6.21 2.99
N LEU A 136 -18.01 -7.05 3.54
CA LEU A 136 -17.92 -8.49 3.32
C LEU A 136 -18.22 -8.84 1.85
N PRO A 137 -17.26 -9.42 1.11
CA PRO A 137 -17.49 -9.88 -0.25
C PRO A 137 -18.56 -10.96 -0.32
N THR A 138 -19.24 -11.08 -1.45
CA THR A 138 -20.10 -12.21 -1.74
C THR A 138 -19.26 -13.45 -2.04
N ARG A 139 -19.88 -14.65 -1.93
CA ARG A 139 -19.22 -15.90 -2.29
C ARG A 139 -18.74 -15.88 -3.75
N GLU A 140 -19.58 -15.40 -4.66
CA GLU A 140 -19.24 -15.27 -6.08
C GLU A 140 -18.02 -14.36 -6.31
N GLN A 141 -17.93 -13.22 -5.58
CA GLN A 141 -16.75 -12.35 -5.66
C GLN A 141 -15.47 -13.04 -5.19
N LEU A 142 -15.56 -13.83 -4.11
CA LEU A 142 -14.41 -14.57 -3.58
C LEU A 142 -13.97 -15.67 -4.55
N ASP A 143 -14.90 -16.43 -5.12
CA ASP A 143 -14.58 -17.50 -6.06
C ASP A 143 -13.88 -16.94 -7.31
N LYS A 144 -14.37 -15.82 -7.86
CA LYS A 144 -13.71 -15.12 -8.96
C LYS A 144 -12.30 -14.60 -8.57
N ALA A 145 -12.19 -14.02 -7.39
CA ALA A 145 -10.89 -13.49 -6.91
C ALA A 145 -9.85 -14.61 -6.73
N THR A 146 -10.28 -15.79 -6.25
CA THR A 146 -9.39 -16.94 -6.10
C THR A 146 -8.80 -17.36 -7.45
N ILE A 147 -9.61 -17.46 -8.50
CA ILE A 147 -9.14 -17.80 -9.86
C ILE A 147 -8.10 -16.77 -10.33
N ILE A 148 -8.40 -15.46 -10.20
CA ILE A 148 -7.50 -14.39 -10.62
C ILE A 148 -6.13 -14.48 -9.89
N VAL A 149 -6.15 -14.75 -8.59
CA VAL A 149 -4.91 -14.87 -7.81
C VAL A 149 -4.12 -16.12 -8.19
N GLU A 150 -4.78 -17.25 -8.45
CA GLU A 150 -4.12 -18.47 -8.89
C GLU A 150 -3.46 -18.30 -10.25
N GLU A 151 -4.14 -17.65 -11.20
CA GLU A 151 -3.58 -17.34 -12.52
C GLU A 151 -2.38 -16.39 -12.46
N ALA A 152 -2.33 -15.48 -11.50
CA ALA A 152 -1.26 -14.51 -11.35
C ALA A 152 -0.03 -15.02 -10.57
N ARG A 153 -0.10 -16.21 -9.99
CA ARG A 153 1.02 -16.83 -9.20
C ARG A 153 2.02 -17.63 -10.02
N ILE A 154 1.94 -17.56 -11.35
CA ILE A 154 2.79 -18.33 -12.26
C ILE A 154 4.22 -17.78 -12.29
#